data_c39c70124f2de83e018ecec5818441d0
#
_entry.id   c39c70124f2de83e018ecec5818441d0
#
_cell.length_a   1.000
_cell.length_b   1.000
_cell.length_c   1.000
_cell.angle_alpha   90.00
_cell.angle_beta   90.00
_cell.angle_gamma   90.00
#
_symmetry.space_group_name_H-M   'P 1'
#
loop_
_entity.id
_entity.type
_entity.pdbx_description
1 polymer ?
#
loop_
_entity_poly.entity_id
_entity_poly.type
_entity_poly.pdbx_seq_one_letter_code
_entity_poly.pdbx_strand_id
1 'polypeptide(L)'
;VALQTELIGANQHESYWVFDICYNNTSDIVPTMITGDMHSINKANFAILYWFEMKLAPRFTNVQAQLKHLYCGVNPETYANKNFLIMPAGQIDRELIISEKDTIDRVVATLGLKEMSQSVLVRKLCTMSGHHRTRKAIFEFDKLIRSLYTLRYFRDPQLQRNVHRSQNRIEGYHQLRGAIAQVGGKKELIGYTDLDIAISNQCGRLLANIVIAYNSILLSKLLTRYADLGNQKALERIKRISPVAWQHIYFLGHYTFRNQHRDFDLDSMLSSVNLS
;
A
#
# COMPACT_ATOMS: atom_id res chain seq x y z
N VAL A 1 9.44 4.83 5.14
CA VAL A 1 10.25 5.13 3.96
C VAL A 1 9.47 4.73 2.73
N ALA A 2 9.38 5.61 1.71
CA ALA A 2 8.78 5.27 0.43
C ALA A 2 9.83 4.54 -0.44
N LEU A 3 9.54 3.30 -0.80
CA LEU A 3 10.45 2.45 -1.55
C LEU A 3 10.44 2.81 -3.04
N GLN A 4 9.25 2.99 -3.61
CA GLN A 4 9.01 3.27 -5.02
C GLN A 4 7.88 4.27 -5.17
N THR A 5 7.92 5.08 -6.22
CA THR A 5 6.84 5.97 -6.64
C THR A 5 6.72 5.95 -8.15
N GLU A 6 5.50 6.05 -8.65
CA GLU A 6 5.21 6.10 -10.08
C GLU A 6 4.43 7.37 -10.40
N LEU A 7 4.70 7.96 -11.55
CA LEU A 7 3.91 9.08 -12.09
C LEU A 7 2.87 8.51 -13.03
N ILE A 8 1.62 8.71 -12.71
CA ILE A 8 0.49 8.26 -13.52
C ILE A 8 -0.32 9.47 -13.99
N GLY A 9 -0.89 9.39 -15.19
CA GLY A 9 -1.75 10.44 -15.70
C GLY A 9 -2.98 10.62 -14.81
N ALA A 10 -3.47 11.85 -14.67
CA ALA A 10 -4.61 12.19 -13.83
C ALA A 10 -5.92 11.44 -14.19
N ASN A 11 -6.00 10.93 -15.42
CA ASN A 11 -7.12 10.12 -15.93
C ASN A 11 -6.91 8.61 -15.74
N GLN A 12 -5.81 8.18 -15.11
CA GLN A 12 -5.50 6.76 -14.90
C GLN A 12 -5.87 6.33 -13.48
N HIS A 13 -6.36 5.10 -13.37
CA HIS A 13 -6.72 4.54 -12.07
C HIS A 13 -5.49 3.89 -11.41
N GLU A 14 -5.19 4.28 -10.19
CA GLU A 14 -4.01 3.80 -9.44
C GLU A 14 -3.94 2.27 -9.28
N SER A 15 -5.10 1.59 -9.23
CA SER A 15 -5.15 0.13 -9.12
C SER A 15 -4.43 -0.62 -10.25
N TYR A 16 -4.16 0.04 -11.38
CA TYR A 16 -3.47 -0.58 -12.52
C TYR A 16 -1.97 -0.70 -12.30
N TRP A 17 -1.42 -0.04 -11.28
CA TRP A 17 0.01 0.07 -11.03
C TRP A 17 0.49 -0.61 -9.76
N VAL A 18 -0.43 -1.15 -8.96
CA VAL A 18 -0.12 -1.71 -7.63
C VAL A 18 0.94 -2.79 -7.68
N PHE A 19 0.84 -3.72 -8.64
CA PHE A 19 1.83 -4.78 -8.84
C PHE A 19 3.13 -4.22 -9.39
N ASP A 20 3.09 -3.37 -10.43
CA ASP A 20 4.27 -2.82 -11.09
C ASP A 20 5.15 -2.06 -10.09
N ILE A 21 4.56 -1.25 -9.21
CA ILE A 21 5.28 -0.53 -8.16
C ILE A 21 5.98 -1.50 -7.20
N CYS A 22 5.33 -2.57 -6.80
CA CYS A 22 5.90 -3.54 -5.86
C CYS A 22 6.94 -4.44 -6.53
N TYR A 23 6.67 -4.89 -7.76
CA TYR A 23 7.51 -5.84 -8.48
C TYR A 23 8.78 -5.19 -9.05
N ASN A 24 8.74 -3.90 -9.36
CA ASN A 24 9.89 -3.12 -9.83
C ASN A 24 10.69 -2.48 -8.68
N ASN A 25 10.37 -2.81 -7.44
CA ASN A 25 11.13 -2.36 -6.28
C ASN A 25 12.59 -2.85 -6.35
N THR A 26 13.54 -1.92 -6.25
CA THR A 26 14.99 -2.19 -6.32
C THR A 26 15.65 -2.29 -4.96
N SER A 27 14.89 -2.19 -3.85
CA SER A 27 15.40 -2.36 -2.49
C SER A 27 15.41 -3.83 -2.08
N ASP A 28 16.15 -4.17 -1.03
CA ASP A 28 16.18 -5.51 -0.44
C ASP A 28 14.86 -5.91 0.27
N ILE A 29 13.89 -5.01 0.30
CA ILE A 29 12.59 -5.25 0.96
C ILE A 29 11.66 -5.96 0.00
N VAL A 30 11.25 -7.18 0.34
CA VAL A 30 10.26 -7.96 -0.40
C VAL A 30 8.90 -7.82 0.28
N PRO A 31 7.95 -7.09 -0.31
CA PRO A 31 6.63 -6.92 0.29
C PRO A 31 5.82 -8.22 0.16
N THR A 32 5.36 -8.76 1.28
CA THR A 32 4.47 -9.94 1.32
C THR A 32 2.99 -9.57 1.43
N MET A 33 2.70 -8.37 1.92
CA MET A 33 1.34 -7.84 2.05
C MET A 33 1.31 -6.37 1.62
N ILE A 34 0.41 -6.06 0.70
CA ILE A 34 0.22 -4.73 0.12
C ILE A 34 -1.13 -4.22 0.59
N THR A 35 -1.12 -3.09 1.28
CA THR A 35 -2.34 -2.42 1.72
C THR A 35 -2.60 -1.18 0.89
N GLY A 36 -3.85 -0.83 0.77
CA GLY A 36 -4.34 0.36 0.09
C GLY A 36 -5.76 0.68 0.53
N ASP A 37 -6.34 1.69 -0.06
CA ASP A 37 -7.76 1.99 0.09
C ASP A 37 -8.62 1.22 -0.92
N MET A 38 -9.88 1.59 -1.06
CA MET A 38 -10.78 0.96 -2.03
C MET A 38 -10.41 1.23 -3.49
N HIS A 39 -9.62 2.30 -3.77
CA HIS A 39 -9.14 2.63 -5.11
C HIS A 39 -8.03 1.69 -5.60
N SER A 40 -7.35 0.98 -4.70
CA SER A 40 -6.37 -0.05 -5.06
C SER A 40 -7.00 -1.34 -5.62
N ILE A 41 -8.33 -1.47 -5.56
CA ILE A 41 -9.05 -2.68 -5.98
C ILE A 41 -9.53 -2.54 -7.42
N ASN A 42 -9.25 -3.55 -8.23
CA ASN A 42 -9.90 -3.81 -9.51
C ASN A 42 -10.28 -5.30 -9.60
N LYS A 43 -10.72 -5.76 -10.76
CA LYS A 43 -11.19 -7.14 -10.95
C LYS A 43 -10.08 -8.18 -11.20
N ALA A 44 -8.81 -7.81 -11.01
CA ALA A 44 -7.66 -8.68 -11.26
C ALA A 44 -6.53 -8.55 -10.22
N ASN A 45 -6.54 -7.53 -9.36
CA ASN A 45 -5.41 -7.26 -8.45
C ASN A 45 -5.24 -8.33 -7.39
N PHE A 46 -6.31 -8.91 -6.87
CA PHE A 46 -6.20 -10.02 -5.92
C PHE A 46 -5.57 -11.25 -6.58
N ALA A 47 -5.94 -11.55 -7.84
CA ALA A 47 -5.36 -12.64 -8.61
C ALA A 47 -3.89 -12.38 -8.94
N ILE A 48 -3.58 -11.22 -9.52
CA ILE A 48 -2.22 -10.86 -9.98
C ILE A 48 -1.25 -10.92 -8.79
N LEU A 49 -1.55 -10.26 -7.69
CA LEU A 49 -0.67 -10.25 -6.53
C LEU A 49 -0.51 -11.64 -5.90
N TYR A 50 -1.58 -12.43 -5.87
CA TYR A 50 -1.55 -13.80 -5.35
C TYR A 50 -0.60 -14.71 -6.14
N TRP A 51 -0.57 -14.59 -7.48
CA TRP A 51 0.33 -15.38 -8.32
C TRP A 51 1.83 -15.11 -8.05
N PHE A 52 2.15 -13.96 -7.47
CA PHE A 52 3.51 -13.58 -7.09
C PHE A 52 3.72 -13.61 -5.56
N GLU A 53 2.96 -14.44 -4.85
CA GLU A 53 3.04 -14.64 -3.40
C GLU A 53 2.81 -13.38 -2.56
N MET A 54 2.26 -12.33 -3.17
CA MET A 54 1.88 -11.10 -2.52
C MET A 54 0.39 -11.11 -2.16
N LYS A 55 0.03 -10.55 -1.02
CA LYS A 55 -1.36 -10.47 -0.56
C LYS A 55 -1.87 -9.04 -0.65
N LEU A 56 -2.90 -8.81 -1.46
CA LEU A 56 -3.62 -7.54 -1.43
C LEU A 56 -4.49 -7.49 -0.16
N ALA A 57 -4.31 -6.46 0.64
CA ALA A 57 -5.00 -6.27 1.90
C ALA A 57 -5.59 -4.85 2.00
N PRO A 58 -6.58 -4.49 1.18
CA PRO A 58 -7.18 -3.17 1.19
C PRO A 58 -8.00 -2.92 2.45
N ARG A 59 -8.08 -1.66 2.87
CA ARG A 59 -9.00 -1.22 3.91
C ARG A 59 -10.44 -1.17 3.37
N PHE A 60 -11.31 -1.97 3.94
CA PHE A 60 -12.73 -1.93 3.60
C PHE A 60 -13.45 -0.82 4.39
N THR A 61 -14.14 0.07 3.69
CA THR A 61 -14.93 1.18 4.26
C THR A 61 -16.41 0.85 4.40
N ASN A 62 -16.93 -0.03 3.53
CA ASN A 62 -18.33 -0.44 3.53
C ASN A 62 -18.42 -1.98 3.57
N VAL A 63 -18.66 -2.50 4.76
CA VAL A 63 -18.75 -3.95 5.01
C VAL A 63 -19.86 -4.60 4.19
N GLN A 64 -21.05 -4.02 4.18
CA GLN A 64 -22.19 -4.60 3.45
C GLN A 64 -21.95 -4.68 1.94
N ALA A 65 -21.29 -3.66 1.37
CA ALA A 65 -20.90 -3.69 -0.03
C ALA A 65 -19.90 -4.81 -0.32
N GLN A 66 -18.99 -5.12 0.62
CA GLN A 66 -18.02 -6.20 0.45
C GLN A 66 -18.68 -7.59 0.51
N LEU A 67 -19.72 -7.76 1.32
CA LEU A 67 -20.47 -9.02 1.40
C LEU A 67 -21.15 -9.39 0.08
N LYS A 68 -21.57 -8.41 -0.72
CA LYS A 68 -22.11 -8.63 -2.08
C LYS A 68 -21.09 -9.23 -3.06
N HIS A 69 -19.80 -9.19 -2.70
CA HIS A 69 -18.69 -9.72 -3.48
C HIS A 69 -18.07 -10.98 -2.84
N LEU A 70 -18.79 -11.62 -1.92
CA LEU A 70 -18.37 -12.87 -1.31
C LEU A 70 -18.84 -14.03 -2.19
N TYR A 71 -17.93 -14.83 -2.72
CA TYR A 71 -18.19 -15.97 -3.56
C TYR A 71 -17.62 -17.25 -2.94
N CYS A 72 -18.22 -18.39 -3.22
CA CYS A 72 -17.77 -19.70 -2.73
C CYS A 72 -17.58 -20.71 -3.86
N GLY A 73 -16.92 -21.83 -3.56
CA GLY A 73 -16.60 -22.86 -4.54
C GLY A 73 -17.71 -23.86 -4.83
N VAL A 74 -18.85 -23.77 -4.12
CA VAL A 74 -20.02 -24.64 -4.27
C VAL A 74 -21.28 -23.79 -4.40
N ASN A 75 -22.39 -24.38 -4.80
CA ASN A 75 -23.67 -23.66 -4.87
C ASN A 75 -24.02 -23.06 -3.49
N PRO A 76 -24.26 -21.74 -3.37
CA PRO A 76 -24.64 -21.09 -2.11
C PRO A 76 -25.84 -21.72 -1.40
N GLU A 77 -26.77 -22.31 -2.13
CA GLU A 77 -27.93 -23.03 -1.57
C GLU A 77 -27.54 -24.16 -0.62
N THR A 78 -26.37 -24.77 -0.80
CA THR A 78 -25.86 -25.80 0.13
C THR A 78 -25.64 -25.26 1.56
N TYR A 79 -25.60 -23.96 1.72
CA TYR A 79 -25.45 -23.29 3.01
C TYR A 79 -26.77 -22.77 3.60
N ALA A 80 -27.87 -22.80 2.84
CA ALA A 80 -29.15 -22.21 3.25
C ALA A 80 -29.65 -22.71 4.62
N ASN A 81 -29.44 -23.99 4.94
CA ASN A 81 -29.88 -24.64 6.16
C ASN A 81 -28.85 -24.56 7.32
N LYS A 82 -27.70 -23.89 7.11
CA LYS A 82 -26.60 -23.85 8.10
C LYS A 82 -26.60 -22.64 9.01
N ASN A 83 -27.58 -21.76 8.90
CA ASN A 83 -27.74 -20.54 9.70
C ASN A 83 -26.46 -19.68 9.80
N PHE A 84 -25.68 -19.60 8.71
CA PHE A 84 -24.52 -18.73 8.69
C PHE A 84 -24.94 -17.26 8.72
N LEU A 85 -24.25 -16.47 9.53
CA LEU A 85 -24.46 -15.03 9.63
C LEU A 85 -24.20 -14.30 8.31
N ILE A 86 -23.31 -14.83 7.49
CA ILE A 86 -22.89 -14.28 6.20
C ILE A 86 -23.04 -15.37 5.15
N MET A 87 -23.84 -15.07 4.13
CA MET A 87 -24.07 -15.98 3.00
C MET A 87 -23.27 -15.52 1.77
N PRO A 88 -22.69 -16.44 1.00
CA PRO A 88 -22.07 -16.09 -0.29
C PRO A 88 -23.11 -15.54 -1.27
N ALA A 89 -22.69 -14.55 -2.06
CA ALA A 89 -23.51 -13.93 -3.11
C ALA A 89 -23.59 -14.78 -4.39
N GLY A 90 -22.70 -15.76 -4.55
CA GLY A 90 -22.69 -16.63 -5.72
C GLY A 90 -21.58 -17.67 -5.66
N GLN A 91 -21.56 -18.49 -6.70
CA GLN A 91 -20.56 -19.54 -6.91
C GLN A 91 -19.48 -19.08 -7.88
N ILE A 92 -18.26 -19.55 -7.67
CA ILE A 92 -17.11 -19.37 -8.56
C ILE A 92 -17.14 -20.44 -9.64
N ASP A 93 -16.93 -20.05 -10.89
CA ASP A 93 -16.74 -20.98 -11.99
C ASP A 93 -15.33 -21.61 -11.94
N ARG A 94 -15.24 -22.67 -11.16
CA ARG A 94 -13.99 -23.39 -10.92
C ARG A 94 -13.52 -24.15 -12.17
N GLU A 95 -14.43 -24.67 -12.96
CA GLU A 95 -14.10 -25.42 -14.18
C GLU A 95 -13.49 -24.48 -15.23
N LEU A 96 -14.03 -23.29 -15.36
CA LEU A 96 -13.46 -22.27 -16.23
C LEU A 96 -12.02 -21.90 -15.83
N ILE A 97 -11.76 -21.71 -14.53
CA ILE A 97 -10.40 -21.42 -14.05
C ILE A 97 -9.44 -22.54 -14.43
N ILE A 98 -9.84 -23.79 -14.21
CA ILE A 98 -9.01 -24.97 -14.51
C ILE A 98 -8.77 -25.09 -16.01
N SER A 99 -9.80 -24.90 -16.84
CA SER A 99 -9.70 -25.03 -18.30
C SER A 99 -8.81 -23.95 -18.94
N GLU A 100 -8.69 -22.78 -18.31
CA GLU A 100 -7.87 -21.67 -18.81
C GLU A 100 -6.49 -21.58 -18.13
N LYS A 101 -6.14 -22.58 -17.30
CA LYS A 101 -4.91 -22.55 -16.47
C LYS A 101 -3.67 -22.30 -17.32
N ASP A 102 -3.46 -23.02 -18.41
CA ASP A 102 -2.27 -22.88 -19.27
C ASP A 102 -2.14 -21.48 -19.87
N THR A 103 -3.27 -20.83 -20.16
CA THR A 103 -3.28 -19.46 -20.68
C THR A 103 -2.99 -18.47 -19.57
N ILE A 104 -3.53 -18.70 -18.37
CA ILE A 104 -3.22 -17.89 -17.17
C ILE A 104 -1.74 -18.02 -16.83
N ASP A 105 -1.17 -19.22 -16.82
CA ASP A 105 0.25 -19.46 -16.55
C ASP A 105 1.16 -18.68 -17.53
N ARG A 106 0.77 -18.61 -18.82
CA ARG A 106 1.49 -17.76 -19.81
C ARG A 106 1.40 -16.27 -19.47
N VAL A 107 0.23 -15.79 -19.04
CA VAL A 107 0.07 -14.39 -18.61
C VAL A 107 0.95 -14.10 -17.39
N VAL A 108 0.98 -15.01 -16.42
CA VAL A 108 1.83 -14.88 -15.23
C VAL A 108 3.30 -14.87 -15.61
N ALA A 109 3.75 -15.78 -16.49
CA ALA A 109 5.12 -15.80 -16.98
C ALA A 109 5.50 -14.48 -17.69
N THR A 110 4.63 -13.94 -18.53
CA THR A 110 4.85 -12.67 -19.25
C THR A 110 5.00 -11.49 -18.27
N LEU A 111 4.20 -11.45 -17.20
CA LEU A 111 4.36 -10.46 -16.13
C LEU A 111 5.66 -10.67 -15.35
N GLY A 112 5.98 -11.92 -14.99
CA GLY A 112 7.18 -12.27 -14.22
C GLY A 112 8.47 -11.97 -14.97
N LEU A 113 8.48 -12.16 -16.30
CA LEU A 113 9.61 -11.81 -17.17
C LEU A 113 9.69 -10.31 -17.49
N LYS A 114 8.73 -9.50 -16.98
CA LYS A 114 8.62 -8.06 -17.25
C LYS A 114 8.45 -7.69 -18.74
N GLU A 115 7.97 -8.62 -19.55
CA GLU A 115 7.63 -8.38 -20.96
C GLU A 115 6.33 -7.59 -21.12
N MET A 116 5.49 -7.59 -20.06
CA MET A 116 4.27 -6.81 -19.97
C MET A 116 4.09 -6.29 -18.55
N SER A 117 3.71 -5.00 -18.41
CA SER A 117 3.35 -4.43 -17.12
C SER A 117 1.93 -4.80 -16.70
N GLN A 118 1.62 -4.72 -15.40
CA GLN A 118 0.25 -4.89 -14.89
C GLN A 118 -0.71 -3.91 -15.54
N SER A 119 -0.30 -2.65 -15.69
CA SER A 119 -1.14 -1.60 -16.29
C SER A 119 -1.58 -1.95 -17.71
N VAL A 120 -0.69 -2.55 -18.50
CA VAL A 120 -1.00 -3.03 -19.86
C VAL A 120 -1.95 -4.23 -19.80
N LEU A 121 -1.69 -5.20 -18.92
CA LEU A 121 -2.57 -6.37 -18.75
C LEU A 121 -3.99 -5.95 -18.37
N VAL A 122 -4.13 -5.11 -17.35
CA VAL A 122 -5.46 -4.71 -16.86
C VAL A 122 -6.22 -3.93 -17.92
N ARG A 123 -5.56 -3.05 -18.69
CA ARG A 123 -6.19 -2.38 -19.83
C ARG A 123 -6.66 -3.38 -20.89
N LYS A 124 -5.83 -4.36 -21.25
CA LYS A 124 -6.24 -5.43 -22.17
C LYS A 124 -7.46 -6.20 -21.64
N LEU A 125 -7.46 -6.59 -20.37
CA LEU A 125 -8.60 -7.27 -19.76
C LEU A 125 -9.87 -6.39 -19.76
N CYS A 126 -9.75 -5.07 -19.62
CA CYS A 126 -10.88 -4.15 -19.70
C CYS A 126 -11.43 -4.02 -21.14
N THR A 127 -10.56 -4.04 -22.15
CA THR A 127 -10.96 -3.89 -23.57
C THR A 127 -11.40 -5.19 -24.23
N MET A 128 -11.02 -6.34 -23.70
CA MET A 128 -11.47 -7.64 -24.18
C MET A 128 -13.00 -7.78 -24.08
N SER A 129 -13.58 -8.48 -25.04
CA SER A 129 -15.00 -8.80 -25.02
C SER A 129 -15.42 -9.47 -23.71
N GLY A 130 -16.64 -9.19 -23.23
CA GLY A 130 -17.20 -9.85 -22.04
C GLY A 130 -17.28 -11.38 -22.14
N HIS A 131 -17.22 -11.92 -23.35
CA HIS A 131 -17.24 -13.37 -23.62
C HIS A 131 -15.86 -14.02 -23.64
N HIS A 132 -14.76 -13.26 -23.57
CA HIS A 132 -13.42 -13.81 -23.61
C HIS A 132 -13.16 -14.73 -22.41
N ARG A 133 -12.87 -16.00 -22.66
CA ARG A 133 -12.78 -17.07 -21.63
C ARG A 133 -11.70 -16.76 -20.59
N THR A 134 -10.48 -16.45 -21.03
CA THR A 134 -9.34 -16.16 -20.14
C THR A 134 -9.63 -14.96 -19.23
N ARG A 135 -10.25 -13.88 -19.78
CA ARG A 135 -10.69 -12.73 -18.98
C ARG A 135 -11.66 -13.14 -17.87
N LYS A 136 -12.67 -13.96 -18.21
CA LYS A 136 -13.62 -14.47 -17.21
C LYS A 136 -12.90 -15.32 -16.16
N ALA A 137 -12.01 -16.23 -16.58
CA ALA A 137 -11.26 -17.10 -15.67
C ALA A 137 -10.41 -16.31 -14.67
N ILE A 138 -9.70 -15.28 -15.13
CA ILE A 138 -8.93 -14.37 -14.26
C ILE A 138 -9.85 -13.68 -13.25
N PHE A 139 -11.01 -13.19 -13.68
CA PHE A 139 -11.96 -12.52 -12.79
C PHE A 139 -12.61 -13.48 -11.79
N GLU A 140 -12.88 -14.73 -12.19
CA GLU A 140 -13.36 -15.77 -11.26
C GLU A 140 -12.31 -16.12 -10.22
N PHE A 141 -11.04 -16.20 -10.61
CA PHE A 141 -9.94 -16.43 -9.68
C PHE A 141 -9.76 -15.23 -8.72
N ASP A 142 -9.85 -14.00 -9.23
CA ASP A 142 -9.82 -12.78 -8.40
C ASP A 142 -10.94 -12.78 -7.34
N LYS A 143 -12.16 -13.17 -7.72
CA LYS A 143 -13.30 -13.31 -6.79
C LYS A 143 -12.98 -14.29 -5.66
N LEU A 144 -12.33 -15.42 -5.97
CA LEU A 144 -11.93 -16.41 -4.98
C LEU A 144 -10.98 -15.82 -3.95
N ILE A 145 -9.88 -15.22 -4.41
CA ILE A 145 -8.86 -14.66 -3.53
C ILE A 145 -9.41 -13.48 -2.71
N ARG A 146 -10.21 -12.61 -3.35
CA ARG A 146 -10.91 -11.53 -2.66
C ARG A 146 -11.86 -12.04 -1.57
N SER A 147 -12.61 -13.11 -1.85
CA SER A 147 -13.54 -13.71 -0.89
C SER A 147 -12.80 -14.27 0.32
N LEU A 148 -11.67 -14.96 0.12
CA LEU A 148 -10.80 -15.45 1.19
C LEU A 148 -10.25 -14.31 2.04
N TYR A 149 -9.80 -13.21 1.41
CA TYR A 149 -9.37 -12.02 2.14
C TYR A 149 -10.52 -11.40 2.93
N THR A 150 -11.69 -11.26 2.33
CA THR A 150 -12.88 -10.67 2.97
C THR A 150 -13.26 -11.42 4.24
N LEU A 151 -13.32 -12.75 4.19
CA LEU A 151 -13.58 -13.58 5.37
C LEU A 151 -12.51 -13.42 6.44
N ARG A 152 -11.23 -13.43 6.03
CA ARG A 152 -10.12 -13.20 6.95
C ARG A 152 -10.19 -11.82 7.59
N TYR A 153 -10.47 -10.77 6.81
CA TYR A 153 -10.59 -9.39 7.29
C TYR A 153 -11.65 -9.25 8.37
N PHE A 154 -12.81 -9.90 8.21
CA PHE A 154 -13.90 -9.85 9.21
C PHE A 154 -13.60 -10.69 10.45
N ARG A 155 -12.87 -11.77 10.31
CA ARG A 155 -12.52 -12.66 11.42
C ARG A 155 -11.35 -12.16 12.26
N ASP A 156 -10.44 -11.38 11.69
CA ASP A 156 -9.17 -11.00 12.31
C ASP A 156 -9.12 -9.49 12.65
N PRO A 157 -9.49 -9.09 13.90
CA PRO A 157 -9.42 -7.69 14.32
C PRO A 157 -7.99 -7.14 14.32
N GLN A 158 -6.96 -8.00 14.43
CA GLN A 158 -5.57 -7.55 14.36
C GLN A 158 -5.19 -7.16 12.93
N LEU A 159 -5.62 -7.92 11.94
CA LEU A 159 -5.45 -7.57 10.54
C LEU A 159 -6.12 -6.23 10.23
N GLN A 160 -7.37 -6.02 10.68
CA GLN A 160 -8.08 -4.74 10.50
C GLN A 160 -7.30 -3.58 11.11
N ARG A 161 -6.80 -3.71 12.34
CA ARG A 161 -5.99 -2.67 13.00
C ARG A 161 -4.70 -2.38 12.24
N ASN A 162 -4.02 -3.43 11.75
CA ASN A 162 -2.77 -3.28 11.00
C ASN A 162 -2.99 -2.58 9.67
N VAL A 163 -4.01 -2.97 8.92
CA VAL A 163 -4.41 -2.32 7.65
C VAL A 163 -4.77 -0.86 7.90
N HIS A 164 -5.57 -0.56 8.93
CA HIS A 164 -5.94 0.81 9.26
C HIS A 164 -4.73 1.68 9.64
N ARG A 165 -3.80 1.14 10.46
CA ARG A 165 -2.56 1.85 10.82
C ARG A 165 -1.68 2.12 9.60
N SER A 166 -1.60 1.17 8.68
CA SER A 166 -0.83 1.34 7.45
C SER A 166 -1.43 2.43 6.57
N GLN A 167 -2.76 2.47 6.44
CA GLN A 167 -3.45 3.53 5.69
C GLN A 167 -3.19 4.92 6.31
N ASN A 168 -3.29 5.04 7.63
CA ASN A 168 -2.99 6.30 8.32
C ASN A 168 -1.53 6.76 8.08
N ARG A 169 -0.57 5.83 7.96
CA ARG A 169 0.82 6.15 7.63
C ARG A 169 0.96 6.64 6.19
N ILE A 170 0.23 6.05 5.24
CA ILE A 170 0.19 6.50 3.85
C ILE A 170 -0.38 7.91 3.77
N GLU A 171 -1.50 8.18 4.44
CA GLU A 171 -2.08 9.53 4.52
C GLU A 171 -1.13 10.54 5.14
N GLY A 172 -0.45 10.19 6.25
CA GLY A 172 0.59 11.02 6.85
C GLY A 172 1.75 11.28 5.90
N TYR A 173 2.16 10.30 5.11
CA TYR A 173 3.18 10.47 4.07
C TYR A 173 2.71 11.43 2.96
N HIS A 174 1.47 11.33 2.51
CA HIS A 174 0.91 12.28 1.53
C HIS A 174 0.86 13.71 2.07
N GLN A 175 0.50 13.88 3.35
CA GLN A 175 0.52 15.20 4.00
C GLN A 175 1.94 15.77 4.08
N LEU A 176 2.94 14.95 4.47
CA LEU A 176 4.36 15.34 4.47
C LEU A 176 4.82 15.76 3.07
N ARG A 177 4.50 14.96 2.04
CA ARG A 177 4.82 15.28 0.64
C ARG A 177 4.18 16.60 0.19
N GLY A 178 2.92 16.84 0.57
CA GLY A 178 2.22 18.08 0.31
C GLY A 178 2.86 19.29 1.01
N ALA A 179 3.32 19.12 2.24
CA ALA A 179 4.04 20.18 2.98
C ALA A 179 5.38 20.50 2.34
N ILE A 180 6.14 19.50 1.89
CA ILE A 180 7.40 19.69 1.16
C ILE A 180 7.15 20.43 -0.17
N ALA A 181 6.16 20.01 -0.95
CA ALA A 181 5.81 20.65 -2.22
C ALA A 181 5.38 22.12 -2.03
N GLN A 182 4.72 22.45 -0.93
CA GLN A 182 4.26 23.81 -0.63
C GLN A 182 5.41 24.80 -0.43
N VAL A 183 6.63 24.35 -0.15
CA VAL A 183 7.83 25.22 -0.09
C VAL A 183 8.07 25.92 -1.43
N GLY A 184 7.73 25.29 -2.54
CA GLY A 184 7.75 25.88 -3.88
C GLY A 184 6.54 26.79 -4.21
N GLY A 185 5.66 27.09 -3.24
CA GLY A 185 4.50 27.96 -3.37
C GLY A 185 3.19 27.28 -3.77
N LYS A 186 3.24 26.08 -4.36
CA LYS A 186 2.06 25.29 -4.72
C LYS A 186 2.23 23.84 -4.23
N LYS A 187 1.12 23.20 -3.88
CA LYS A 187 1.12 21.76 -3.52
C LYS A 187 1.17 20.84 -4.75
N GLU A 188 1.94 21.21 -5.76
CA GLU A 188 2.04 20.53 -7.04
C GLU A 188 3.49 20.17 -7.35
N LEU A 189 3.68 19.14 -8.17
CA LEU A 189 4.99 18.83 -8.73
C LEU A 189 5.38 19.94 -9.71
N ILE A 190 6.58 20.49 -9.57
CA ILE A 190 7.09 21.60 -10.39
C ILE A 190 7.91 21.01 -11.53
N GLY A 191 7.62 21.43 -12.76
CA GLY A 191 8.37 21.04 -13.96
C GLY A 191 7.69 21.52 -15.23
N TYR A 192 8.49 21.82 -16.27
CA TYR A 192 8.00 22.16 -17.61
C TYR A 192 7.95 20.93 -18.52
N THR A 193 8.73 19.92 -18.21
CA THR A 193 8.79 18.65 -18.94
C THR A 193 8.45 17.49 -18.03
N ASP A 194 8.09 16.34 -18.61
CA ASP A 194 7.87 15.10 -17.85
C ASP A 194 9.11 14.69 -17.02
N LEU A 195 10.30 14.97 -17.54
CA LEU A 195 11.56 14.73 -16.83
C LEU A 195 11.69 15.61 -15.60
N ASP A 196 11.39 16.92 -15.72
CA ASP A 196 11.44 17.84 -14.56
C ASP A 196 10.44 17.42 -13.48
N ILE A 197 9.26 17.03 -13.88
CA ILE A 197 8.21 16.52 -12.97
C ILE A 197 8.69 15.25 -12.27
N ALA A 198 9.33 14.32 -13.01
CA ALA A 198 9.90 13.10 -12.46
C ALA A 198 11.02 13.40 -11.45
N ILE A 199 11.93 14.33 -11.76
CA ILE A 199 13.01 14.79 -10.87
C ILE A 199 12.39 15.42 -9.61
N SER A 200 11.44 16.33 -9.76
CA SER A 200 10.74 16.98 -8.64
C SER A 200 10.08 15.95 -7.72
N ASN A 201 9.45 14.93 -8.30
CA ASN A 201 8.86 13.83 -7.54
C ASN A 201 9.92 13.05 -6.74
N GLN A 202 11.06 12.70 -7.35
CA GLN A 202 12.13 11.96 -6.68
C GLN A 202 12.81 12.79 -5.58
N CYS A 203 13.07 14.07 -5.82
CA CYS A 203 13.60 14.99 -4.81
C CYS A 203 12.66 15.10 -3.61
N GLY A 204 11.37 15.28 -3.83
CA GLY A 204 10.38 15.31 -2.76
C GLY A 204 10.28 13.99 -1.99
N ARG A 205 10.44 12.84 -2.67
CA ARG A 205 10.53 11.52 -2.02
C ARG A 205 11.76 11.42 -1.14
N LEU A 206 12.91 11.85 -1.64
CA LEU A 206 14.18 11.85 -0.88
C LEU A 206 14.05 12.69 0.39
N LEU A 207 13.55 13.90 0.30
CA LEU A 207 13.33 14.77 1.45
C LEU A 207 12.37 14.16 2.47
N ALA A 208 11.25 13.60 2.02
CA ALA A 208 10.33 12.90 2.90
C ALA A 208 10.98 11.70 3.60
N ASN A 209 11.79 10.94 2.88
CA ASN A 209 12.52 9.80 3.44
C ASN A 209 13.57 10.22 4.48
N ILE A 210 14.24 11.35 4.28
CA ILE A 210 15.18 11.93 5.26
C ILE A 210 14.44 12.26 6.58
N VAL A 211 13.28 12.92 6.49
CA VAL A 211 12.46 13.24 7.67
C VAL A 211 12.02 11.96 8.39
N ILE A 212 11.55 10.98 7.65
CA ILE A 212 11.09 9.71 8.23
C ILE A 212 12.25 8.94 8.87
N ALA A 213 13.41 8.89 8.23
CA ALA A 213 14.60 8.23 8.77
C ALA A 213 15.07 8.91 10.06
N TYR A 214 15.14 10.23 10.07
CA TYR A 214 15.47 11.02 11.26
C TYR A 214 14.53 10.72 12.42
N ASN A 215 13.21 10.82 12.19
CA ASN A 215 12.20 10.52 13.20
C ASN A 215 12.30 9.07 13.70
N SER A 216 12.58 8.12 12.81
CA SER A 216 12.71 6.70 13.16
C SER A 216 13.90 6.46 14.08
N ILE A 217 15.05 7.10 13.81
CA ILE A 217 16.26 7.00 14.64
C ILE A 217 15.98 7.61 16.03
N LEU A 218 15.38 8.80 16.06
CA LEU A 218 15.03 9.50 17.31
C LEU A 218 14.07 8.66 18.17
N LEU A 219 12.99 8.15 17.56
CA LEU A 219 12.01 7.30 18.26
C LEU A 219 12.63 5.99 18.76
N SER A 220 13.53 5.38 17.97
CA SER A 220 14.24 4.16 18.38
C SER A 220 15.11 4.40 19.61
N LYS A 221 15.92 5.47 19.62
CA LYS A 221 16.75 5.84 20.78
C LYS A 221 15.90 6.15 22.03
N LEU A 222 14.77 6.87 21.86
CA LEU A 222 13.83 7.12 22.96
C LEU A 222 13.22 5.83 23.50
N LEU A 223 12.83 4.89 22.63
CA LEU A 223 12.30 3.60 23.05
C LEU A 223 13.32 2.82 23.88
N THR A 224 14.58 2.73 23.43
CA THR A 224 15.66 2.06 24.17
C THR A 224 15.86 2.73 25.53
N ARG A 225 16.04 4.05 25.56
CA ARG A 225 16.22 4.82 26.81
C ARG A 225 15.12 4.58 27.85
N TYR A 226 13.85 4.67 27.43
CA TYR A 226 12.75 4.50 28.37
C TYR A 226 12.46 3.02 28.70
N ALA A 227 12.89 2.08 27.85
CA ALA A 227 12.91 0.67 28.21
C ALA A 227 13.92 0.38 29.31
N ASP A 228 15.15 0.91 29.20
CA ASP A 228 16.22 0.76 30.22
C ASP A 228 15.81 1.41 31.56
N LEU A 229 15.06 2.52 31.50
CA LEU A 229 14.54 3.18 32.70
C LEU A 229 13.27 2.50 33.27
N GLY A 230 12.73 1.45 32.63
CA GLY A 230 11.49 0.78 33.05
C GLY A 230 10.24 1.64 32.97
N ASN A 231 10.26 2.78 32.26
CA ASN A 231 9.15 3.74 32.23
C ASN A 231 8.07 3.31 31.20
N GLN A 232 7.16 2.44 31.62
CA GLN A 232 6.08 1.91 30.79
C GLN A 232 5.15 3.01 30.24
N LYS A 233 4.89 4.07 31.02
CA LYS A 233 4.02 5.18 30.61
C LYS A 233 4.62 5.95 29.43
N ALA A 234 5.94 6.22 29.44
CA ALA A 234 6.64 6.85 28.34
C ALA A 234 6.66 5.94 27.10
N LEU A 235 6.92 4.64 27.27
CA LEU A 235 6.89 3.66 26.18
C LEU A 235 5.54 3.62 25.47
N GLU A 236 4.43 3.61 26.22
CA GLU A 236 3.09 3.64 25.62
C GLU A 236 2.79 4.93 24.86
N ARG A 237 3.32 6.06 25.31
CA ARG A 237 3.23 7.35 24.57
C ARG A 237 4.04 7.30 23.27
N ILE A 238 5.30 6.84 23.32
CA ILE A 238 6.19 6.77 22.14
C ILE A 238 5.62 5.82 21.08
N LYS A 239 5.04 4.68 21.47
CA LYS A 239 4.40 3.73 20.53
C LYS A 239 3.24 4.32 19.72
N ARG A 240 2.67 5.44 20.16
CA ARG A 240 1.59 6.15 19.46
C ARG A 240 2.11 7.17 18.43
N ILE A 241 3.39 7.53 18.49
CA ILE A 241 4.00 8.50 17.58
C ILE A 241 4.32 7.80 16.25
N SER A 242 3.98 8.47 15.16
CA SER A 242 4.31 7.97 13.82
C SER A 242 5.60 8.60 13.30
N PRO A 243 6.53 7.84 12.73
CA PRO A 243 7.74 8.41 12.13
C PRO A 243 7.47 9.31 10.91
N VAL A 244 6.26 9.26 10.34
CA VAL A 244 5.85 10.18 9.26
C VAL A 244 5.34 11.53 9.77
N ALA A 245 5.30 11.76 11.08
CA ALA A 245 4.93 13.06 11.66
C ALA A 245 5.95 14.13 11.25
N TRP A 246 5.48 15.28 10.82
CA TRP A 246 6.32 16.36 10.30
C TRP A 246 6.00 17.74 10.88
N GLN A 247 4.92 17.88 11.63
CA GLN A 247 4.40 19.16 12.14
C GLN A 247 5.38 19.90 13.07
N HIS A 248 6.40 19.21 13.54
CA HIS A 248 7.51 19.79 14.33
C HIS A 248 8.60 20.42 13.46
N ILE A 249 8.51 20.30 12.12
CA ILE A 249 9.47 20.86 11.16
C ILE A 249 8.83 22.05 10.45
N TYR A 250 9.50 23.19 10.50
CA TYR A 250 9.06 24.39 9.79
C TYR A 250 9.75 24.50 8.44
N PHE A 251 9.13 23.97 7.39
CA PHE A 251 9.70 23.92 6.04
C PHE A 251 9.85 25.28 5.36
N LEU A 252 9.12 26.31 5.79
CA LEU A 252 9.19 27.66 5.22
C LEU A 252 10.21 28.56 5.95
N GLY A 253 11.07 28.00 6.78
CA GLY A 253 12.11 28.70 7.50
C GLY A 253 13.27 29.17 6.62
N HIS A 254 14.19 29.94 7.21
CA HIS A 254 15.44 30.30 6.56
C HIS A 254 16.45 29.15 6.58
N TYR A 255 16.98 28.83 5.41
CA TYR A 255 18.01 27.81 5.23
C TYR A 255 19.38 28.48 5.03
N THR A 256 20.32 28.18 5.91
CA THR A 256 21.72 28.62 5.76
C THR A 256 22.61 27.42 5.56
N PHE A 257 23.25 27.36 4.40
CA PHE A 257 24.21 26.31 4.08
C PHE A 257 25.61 26.84 4.42
N ARG A 258 26.12 26.45 5.61
CA ARG A 258 27.49 26.72 6.00
C ARG A 258 28.33 25.47 5.74
N ASN A 259 29.53 25.65 5.17
CA ASN A 259 30.50 24.57 4.91
C ASN A 259 31.09 23.92 6.18
N GLN A 260 30.49 24.12 7.33
CA GLN A 260 30.91 23.48 8.56
C GLN A 260 30.10 22.20 8.76
N HIS A 261 30.78 21.04 8.67
CA HIS A 261 30.29 19.80 9.20
C HIS A 261 30.08 19.95 10.71
N ARG A 262 28.85 20.21 11.12
CA ARG A 262 28.47 20.05 12.52
C ARG A 262 28.08 18.59 12.69
N ASP A 263 28.82 17.90 13.54
CA ASP A 263 28.41 16.59 14.01
C ASP A 263 27.02 16.71 14.63
N PHE A 264 26.10 15.91 14.13
CA PHE A 264 24.73 15.91 14.59
C PHE A 264 24.65 15.13 15.91
N ASP A 265 24.72 15.84 17.03
CA ASP A 265 24.68 15.25 18.37
C ASP A 265 23.22 14.90 18.77
N LEU A 266 22.78 13.72 18.38
CA LEU A 266 21.49 13.16 18.76
C LEU A 266 21.35 12.95 20.27
N ASP A 267 22.42 12.63 20.97
CA ASP A 267 22.38 12.31 22.40
C ASP A 267 22.18 13.57 23.23
N SER A 268 22.79 14.70 22.84
CA SER A 268 22.52 16.03 23.42
C SER A 268 21.05 16.43 23.22
N MET A 269 20.48 16.23 22.03
CA MET A 269 19.06 16.52 21.77
C MET A 269 18.13 15.64 22.62
N LEU A 270 18.46 14.36 22.76
CA LEU A 270 17.66 13.41 23.55
C LEU A 270 17.71 13.72 25.05
N SER A 271 18.81 14.30 25.55
CA SER A 271 18.94 14.68 26.96
C SER A 271 17.91 15.72 27.37
N SER A 272 17.47 16.59 26.44
CA SER A 272 16.44 17.61 26.67
C SER A 272 15.00 17.09 26.65
N VAL A 273 14.76 15.86 26.15
CA VAL A 273 13.41 15.29 26.07
C VAL A 273 13.04 14.62 27.38
N ASN A 274 12.06 15.18 28.08
CA ASN A 274 11.48 14.59 29.29
C ASN A 274 10.02 14.17 29.03
N LEU A 275 9.74 12.87 29.09
CA LEU A 275 8.41 12.27 28.93
C LEU A 275 7.87 11.79 30.30
N SER A 276 7.90 12.69 31.29
CA SER A 276 7.34 12.39 32.62
C SER A 276 5.84 12.08 32.59
#